data_bb055fb1a96cd5a4d541ea3df55d321f
#
_entry.id   bb055fb1a96cd5a4d541ea3df55d321f
#
_cell.length_a   1.000
_cell.length_b   1.000
_cell.length_c   1.000
_cell.angle_alpha   90.00
_cell.angle_beta   90.00
_cell.angle_gamma   90.00
#
_symmetry.space_group_name_H-M   'P 1'
#
loop_
_entity.id
_entity.type
_entity.pdbx_description
1 polymer ?
#
loop_
_entity_poly.entity_id
_entity_poly.type
_entity_poly.pdbx_seq_one_letter_code
_entity_poly.pdbx_strand_id
1 'polypeptide(L)'
;GMMVADRDEILHYYQSIGLGLSVGPQPLLPYEEGEGEITFFRELDGDPVSHKYITGGPHNFRDGQSQIGNCQIEVYPMKPGPGMFISRYVESKGGGINHIAFNTADIENDTKYFKDLGCELVFNVSVNGKTTENYIDTRKHGDLMISLRPSADDWENSWRRNNESHPLVNNWNFIGLGICVNDLSAASDYYSSLGFEKISDEKDDKEWSVLRQKFSLGEVSFELIQENEKS
;
A
#
# COMPACT_ATOMS: atom_id res chain seq x y z
N GLY A 1 0.92 2.60 -0.51
CA GLY A 1 0.34 3.67 0.31
C GLY A 1 1.16 3.94 1.54
N MET A 2 1.19 5.18 1.93
CA MET A 2 1.94 5.66 3.09
C MET A 2 0.98 6.31 4.09
N MET A 3 1.15 6.00 5.37
CA MET A 3 0.45 6.63 6.48
C MET A 3 1.44 7.48 7.26
N VAL A 4 1.15 8.75 7.44
CA VAL A 4 2.04 9.73 8.06
C VAL A 4 1.28 10.66 8.99
N ALA A 5 1.99 11.24 9.95
CA ALA A 5 1.38 12.17 10.92
C ALA A 5 1.03 13.51 10.27
N ASP A 6 1.91 14.03 9.42
CA ASP A 6 1.71 15.27 8.69
C ASP A 6 1.86 15.03 7.18
N ARG A 7 0.72 14.95 6.49
CA ARG A 7 0.67 14.74 5.05
C ARG A 7 1.30 15.87 4.28
N ASP A 8 1.03 17.10 4.68
CA ASP A 8 1.45 18.27 3.93
C ASP A 8 2.98 18.48 4.01
N GLU A 9 3.57 18.16 5.15
CA GLU A 9 5.03 18.14 5.32
C GLU A 9 5.69 17.12 4.39
N ILE A 10 5.18 15.89 4.36
CA ILE A 10 5.70 14.82 3.49
C ILE A 10 5.54 15.15 2.02
N LEU A 11 4.40 15.70 1.61
CA LEU A 11 4.18 16.12 0.23
C LEU A 11 5.11 17.26 -0.18
N HIS A 12 5.33 18.22 0.70
CA HIS A 12 6.32 19.28 0.49
C HIS A 12 7.73 18.73 0.34
N TYR A 13 8.10 17.76 1.17
CA TYR A 13 9.39 17.09 1.06
C TYR A 13 9.53 16.39 -0.30
N TYR A 14 8.55 15.61 -0.71
CA TYR A 14 8.57 14.92 -2.00
C TYR A 14 8.68 15.90 -3.18
N GLN A 15 7.94 16.99 -3.15
CA GLN A 15 8.07 18.05 -4.15
C GLN A 15 9.48 18.64 -4.19
N SER A 16 10.10 18.86 -3.03
CA SER A 16 11.44 19.44 -2.93
C SER A 16 12.53 18.58 -3.55
N ILE A 17 12.34 17.25 -3.57
CA ILE A 17 13.26 16.31 -4.21
C ILE A 17 12.83 15.95 -5.64
N GLY A 18 11.83 16.63 -6.17
CA GLY A 18 11.38 16.48 -7.55
C GLY A 18 10.32 15.41 -7.81
N LEU A 19 9.78 14.76 -6.78
CA LEU A 19 8.61 13.93 -6.90
C LEU A 19 7.37 14.83 -7.01
N GLY A 20 6.98 15.13 -8.24
CA GLY A 20 5.79 15.95 -8.50
C GLY A 20 4.53 15.24 -8.05
N LEU A 21 3.62 15.97 -7.44
CA LEU A 21 2.26 15.49 -7.26
C LEU A 21 1.60 15.35 -8.62
N SER A 22 0.71 14.38 -8.76
CA SER A 22 -0.12 14.32 -9.95
C SER A 22 -0.98 15.57 -10.01
N VAL A 23 -0.83 16.30 -11.08
CA VAL A 23 -1.52 17.57 -11.26
C VAL A 23 -2.94 17.30 -11.73
N GLY A 24 -3.87 17.92 -11.03
CA GLY A 24 -5.27 17.96 -11.40
C GLY A 24 -6.17 17.04 -10.59
N PRO A 25 -7.45 17.37 -10.53
CA PRO A 25 -8.44 16.59 -9.83
C PRO A 25 -8.72 15.30 -10.60
N GLN A 26 -7.92 14.28 -10.38
CA GLN A 26 -8.20 12.95 -10.87
C GLN A 26 -8.94 12.18 -9.78
N PRO A 27 -10.03 11.49 -10.06
CA PRO A 27 -10.58 10.53 -9.13
C PRO A 27 -9.50 9.51 -8.79
N LEU A 28 -9.36 9.21 -7.51
CA LEU A 28 -8.52 8.12 -7.04
C LEU A 28 -8.85 6.80 -7.73
N LEU A 29 -10.11 6.63 -8.01
CA LEU A 29 -10.66 5.53 -8.79
C LEU A 29 -11.76 6.12 -9.66
N PRO A 30 -12.18 5.47 -10.74
CA PRO A 30 -13.36 5.85 -11.49
C PRO A 30 -14.60 5.53 -10.65
N TYR A 31 -14.72 6.18 -9.49
CA TYR A 31 -15.92 6.07 -8.68
C TYR A 31 -17.04 6.81 -9.40
N GLU A 32 -18.12 6.10 -9.61
CA GLU A 32 -19.39 6.76 -9.89
C GLU A 32 -19.75 7.66 -8.70
N GLU A 33 -20.40 8.79 -8.96
CA GLU A 33 -20.94 9.61 -7.88
C GLU A 33 -21.87 8.76 -7.01
N GLY A 34 -21.65 8.80 -5.71
CA GLY A 34 -22.44 7.99 -4.80
C GLY A 34 -21.96 8.06 -3.35
N GLU A 35 -22.60 7.30 -2.51
CA GLU A 35 -22.21 7.13 -1.13
C GLU A 35 -21.13 6.05 -1.01
N GLY A 36 -19.99 6.41 -0.43
CA GLY A 36 -18.96 5.48 -0.04
C GLY A 36 -19.11 5.06 1.40
N GLU A 37 -18.74 3.84 1.70
CA GLU A 37 -18.67 3.30 3.05
C GLU A 37 -17.30 2.68 3.30
N ILE A 38 -16.71 3.02 4.43
CA ILE A 38 -15.45 2.44 4.91
C ILE A 38 -15.77 1.63 6.17
N THR A 39 -15.43 0.36 6.16
CA THR A 39 -15.62 -0.56 7.28
C THR A 39 -14.28 -1.02 7.81
N PHE A 40 -14.04 -0.77 9.09
CA PHE A 40 -12.89 -1.30 9.84
C PHE A 40 -13.35 -2.54 10.60
N PHE A 41 -12.70 -3.68 10.37
CA PHE A 41 -13.09 -4.95 11.00
C PHE A 41 -12.28 -5.28 12.24
N ARG A 42 -11.05 -4.77 12.36
CA ARG A 42 -10.12 -5.26 13.38
C ARG A 42 -9.38 -4.20 14.16
N GLU A 43 -9.12 -3.04 13.59
CA GLU A 43 -8.23 -2.03 14.17
C GLU A 43 -8.87 -1.24 15.32
N LEU A 44 -10.16 -1.43 15.51
CA LEU A 44 -10.90 -0.85 16.64
C LEU A 44 -11.12 -1.95 17.66
N ASP A 45 -10.77 -1.69 18.93
CA ASP A 45 -11.14 -2.57 20.03
C ASP A 45 -12.67 -2.56 20.14
N GLY A 46 -13.32 -3.65 19.75
CA GLY A 46 -14.76 -3.76 19.75
C GLY A 46 -15.36 -4.20 18.42
N ASP A 47 -16.62 -3.84 18.21
CA ASP A 47 -17.36 -4.17 17.01
C ASP A 47 -16.84 -3.40 15.78
N PRO A 48 -16.99 -3.95 14.57
CA PRO A 48 -16.67 -3.25 13.34
C PRO A 48 -17.37 -1.89 13.28
N VAL A 49 -16.64 -0.88 12.80
CA VAL A 49 -17.18 0.49 12.67
C VAL A 49 -17.17 0.89 11.22
N SER A 50 -18.34 1.30 10.73
CA SER A 50 -18.50 1.84 9.39
C SER A 50 -18.58 3.35 9.42
N HIS A 51 -17.83 3.98 8.52
CA HIS A 51 -17.89 5.40 8.26
C HIS A 51 -18.43 5.64 6.87
N LYS A 52 -19.51 6.42 6.76
CA LYS A 52 -20.05 6.83 5.47
C LYS A 52 -19.37 8.10 4.98
N TYR A 53 -19.09 8.15 3.71
CA TYR A 53 -18.55 9.31 3.03
C TYR A 53 -19.21 9.49 1.66
N ILE A 54 -19.20 10.71 1.15
CA ILE A 54 -19.71 11.02 -0.19
C ILE A 54 -18.54 11.03 -1.16
N THR A 55 -18.65 10.24 -2.21
CA THR A 55 -17.69 10.21 -3.32
C THR A 55 -18.05 11.27 -4.38
N GLY A 56 -17.05 11.70 -5.15
CA GLY A 56 -17.28 12.68 -6.24
C GLY A 56 -17.29 14.16 -5.82
N GLY A 57 -17.19 14.48 -4.53
CA GLY A 57 -17.04 15.85 -4.05
C GLY A 57 -15.62 16.41 -4.27
N PRO A 58 -15.40 17.72 -3.98
CA PRO A 58 -14.08 18.34 -4.01
C PRO A 58 -13.24 17.84 -2.83
N HIS A 59 -12.91 16.55 -2.84
CA HIS A 59 -12.11 15.96 -1.81
C HIS A 59 -10.64 16.16 -2.12
N ASN A 60 -9.89 16.58 -1.13
CA ASN A 60 -8.44 16.66 -1.14
C ASN A 60 -7.77 15.28 -1.17
N PHE A 61 -8.51 14.22 -1.46
CA PHE A 61 -8.01 12.85 -1.57
C PHE A 61 -6.96 12.67 -2.67
N ARG A 62 -6.86 13.63 -3.58
CA ARG A 62 -6.05 13.52 -4.79
C ARG A 62 -4.70 14.21 -4.67
N ASP A 63 -4.57 15.11 -3.72
CA ASP A 63 -3.40 15.96 -3.60
C ASP A 63 -2.19 15.23 -3.00
N GLY A 64 -2.39 14.00 -2.55
CA GLY A 64 -1.36 13.17 -1.94
C GLY A 64 -0.75 12.09 -2.83
N GLN A 65 -1.03 12.13 -4.13
CA GLN A 65 -0.60 11.06 -5.03
C GLN A 65 0.49 11.52 -6.00
N SER A 66 1.45 10.64 -6.23
CA SER A 66 2.55 10.83 -7.17
C SER A 66 2.80 9.54 -7.94
N GLN A 67 3.49 9.64 -9.06
CA GLN A 67 3.89 8.50 -9.87
C GLN A 67 5.40 8.42 -9.97
N ILE A 68 5.97 7.25 -9.77
CA ILE A 68 7.37 6.95 -10.05
C ILE A 68 7.41 5.78 -11.04
N GLY A 69 7.69 6.08 -12.30
CA GLY A 69 7.68 5.06 -13.34
C GLY A 69 6.34 4.31 -13.39
N ASN A 70 6.37 3.02 -13.13
CA ASN A 70 5.21 2.12 -13.11
C ASN A 70 4.54 1.98 -11.74
N CYS A 71 4.96 2.75 -10.74
CA CYS A 71 4.41 2.70 -9.38
C CYS A 71 3.77 4.02 -8.98
N GLN A 72 2.56 3.95 -8.49
CA GLN A 72 1.92 5.06 -7.81
C GLN A 72 2.35 5.11 -6.35
N ILE A 73 2.67 6.31 -5.86
CA ILE A 73 2.83 6.59 -4.44
C ILE A 73 1.61 7.38 -3.99
N GLU A 74 0.97 6.89 -2.94
CA GLU A 74 -0.13 7.57 -2.28
C GLU A 74 0.29 7.91 -0.85
N VAL A 75 0.22 9.18 -0.48
CA VAL A 75 0.24 9.60 0.92
C VAL A 75 -1.20 9.66 1.38
N TYR A 76 -1.56 8.83 2.35
CA TYR A 76 -2.95 8.57 2.71
C TYR A 76 -3.67 9.86 3.10
N PRO A 77 -4.81 10.16 2.48
CA PRO A 77 -5.42 11.48 2.55
C PRO A 77 -6.22 11.73 3.82
N MET A 78 -6.56 10.69 4.56
CA MET A 78 -7.37 10.81 5.77
C MET A 78 -6.52 11.33 6.92
N LYS A 79 -7.02 12.34 7.61
CA LYS A 79 -6.38 12.82 8.83
C LYS A 79 -6.49 11.78 9.93
N PRO A 80 -5.42 11.56 10.70
CA PRO A 80 -5.50 10.74 11.90
C PRO A 80 -6.62 11.23 12.84
N GLY A 81 -7.33 10.30 13.42
CA GLY A 81 -8.41 10.57 14.38
C GLY A 81 -8.52 9.46 15.42
N PRO A 82 -9.16 9.70 16.55
CA PRO A 82 -9.29 8.72 17.63
C PRO A 82 -9.87 7.38 17.11
N GLY A 83 -9.18 6.29 17.40
CA GLY A 83 -9.59 4.94 17.03
C GLY A 83 -9.46 4.58 15.56
N MET A 84 -8.94 5.48 14.74
CA MET A 84 -8.72 5.19 13.32
C MET A 84 -7.44 4.37 13.10
N PHE A 85 -7.48 3.50 12.11
CA PHE A 85 -6.38 2.67 11.65
C PHE A 85 -5.08 3.47 11.41
N ILE A 86 -5.17 4.61 10.73
CA ILE A 86 -4.03 5.49 10.44
C ILE A 86 -3.38 5.99 11.72
N SER A 87 -4.17 6.45 12.68
CA SER A 87 -3.66 6.97 13.96
C SER A 87 -2.87 5.91 14.71
N ARG A 88 -3.38 4.71 14.81
CA ARG A 88 -2.71 3.60 15.49
C ARG A 88 -1.41 3.21 14.80
N TYR A 89 -1.41 3.18 13.47
CA TYR A 89 -0.20 2.90 12.72
C TYR A 89 0.86 3.99 12.95
N VAL A 90 0.48 5.26 12.87
CA VAL A 90 1.39 6.39 13.13
C VAL A 90 1.90 6.39 14.58
N GLU A 91 1.03 6.17 15.55
CA GLU A 91 1.40 6.08 16.97
C GLU A 91 2.38 4.93 17.27
N SER A 92 2.18 3.78 16.63
CA SER A 92 2.99 2.59 16.90
C SER A 92 4.29 2.53 16.10
N LYS A 93 4.32 3.11 14.88
CA LYS A 93 5.41 2.98 13.90
C LYS A 93 6.06 4.30 13.51
N GLY A 94 5.49 5.43 13.89
CA GLY A 94 5.96 6.75 13.48
C GLY A 94 5.57 7.16 12.06
N GLY A 95 4.88 6.29 11.33
CA GLY A 95 4.52 6.47 9.93
C GLY A 95 5.43 5.71 8.96
N GLY A 96 5.07 5.73 7.69
CA GLY A 96 5.82 5.08 6.61
C GLY A 96 4.94 4.35 5.60
N ILE A 97 5.57 3.49 4.77
CA ILE A 97 4.85 2.63 3.84
C ILE A 97 4.08 1.58 4.65
N ASN A 98 2.78 1.56 4.45
CA ASN A 98 1.87 0.70 5.20
C ASN A 98 1.33 -0.45 4.35
N HIS A 99 1.06 -0.19 3.07
CA HIS A 99 0.51 -1.19 2.18
C HIS A 99 1.02 -1.05 0.76
N ILE A 100 0.89 -2.12 0.02
CA ILE A 100 0.99 -2.16 -1.43
C ILE A 100 -0.36 -2.60 -2.01
N ALA A 101 -0.83 -1.89 -3.04
CA ALA A 101 -2.08 -2.21 -3.71
C ALA A 101 -1.81 -2.95 -5.02
N PHE A 102 -2.59 -3.99 -5.27
CA PHE A 102 -2.62 -4.74 -6.51
C PHE A 102 -3.99 -4.59 -7.16
N ASN A 103 -3.99 -4.39 -8.47
CA ASN A 103 -5.20 -4.50 -9.26
C ASN A 103 -5.55 -5.98 -9.46
N THR A 104 -6.82 -6.31 -9.30
CA THR A 104 -7.34 -7.66 -9.49
C THR A 104 -8.57 -7.66 -10.38
N ALA A 105 -8.74 -8.72 -11.16
CA ALA A 105 -9.94 -8.94 -11.95
C ALA A 105 -11.13 -9.41 -11.11
N ASP A 106 -10.87 -10.01 -9.95
CA ASP A 106 -11.91 -10.58 -9.05
C ASP A 106 -11.53 -10.38 -7.59
N ILE A 107 -11.87 -9.21 -7.06
CA ILE A 107 -11.52 -8.81 -5.69
C ILE A 107 -12.14 -9.74 -4.62
N GLU A 108 -13.33 -10.27 -4.88
CA GLU A 108 -14.01 -11.15 -3.92
C GLU A 108 -13.29 -12.51 -3.81
N ASN A 109 -12.93 -13.10 -4.95
CA ASN A 109 -12.23 -14.37 -4.98
C ASN A 109 -10.81 -14.25 -4.41
N ASP A 110 -10.09 -13.19 -4.75
CA ASP A 110 -8.74 -12.96 -4.24
C ASP A 110 -8.74 -12.65 -2.74
N THR A 111 -9.73 -11.88 -2.26
CA THR A 111 -9.91 -11.67 -0.82
C THR A 111 -10.18 -13.00 -0.11
N LYS A 112 -11.04 -13.86 -0.68
CA LYS A 112 -11.30 -15.18 -0.15
C LYS A 112 -10.04 -16.05 -0.11
N TYR A 113 -9.21 -16.01 -1.14
CA TYR A 113 -7.94 -16.75 -1.18
C TYR A 113 -7.05 -16.41 0.03
N PHE A 114 -6.83 -15.14 0.32
CA PHE A 114 -6.04 -14.75 1.48
C PHE A 114 -6.69 -15.14 2.81
N LYS A 115 -8.02 -15.06 2.91
CA LYS A 115 -8.75 -15.50 4.11
C LYS A 115 -8.61 -17.01 4.33
N ASP A 116 -8.65 -17.81 3.28
CA ASP A 116 -8.44 -19.26 3.34
C ASP A 116 -7.01 -19.62 3.80
N LEU A 117 -6.04 -18.74 3.55
CA LEU A 117 -4.67 -18.85 4.07
C LEU A 117 -4.52 -18.32 5.52
N GLY A 118 -5.60 -17.88 6.15
CA GLY A 118 -5.61 -17.40 7.52
C GLY A 118 -5.30 -15.91 7.69
N CYS A 119 -5.23 -15.14 6.61
CA CYS A 119 -5.14 -13.69 6.69
C CYS A 119 -6.50 -13.08 7.01
N GLU A 120 -6.51 -12.00 7.78
CA GLU A 120 -7.73 -11.28 8.11
C GLU A 120 -7.97 -10.11 7.16
N LEU A 121 -9.25 -9.88 6.85
CA LEU A 121 -9.68 -8.64 6.22
C LEU A 121 -9.77 -7.57 7.29
N VAL A 122 -8.93 -6.54 7.18
CA VAL A 122 -8.83 -5.45 8.18
C VAL A 122 -9.76 -4.32 7.84
N PHE A 123 -9.89 -4.05 6.54
CA PHE A 123 -10.49 -2.82 6.06
C PHE A 123 -11.15 -3.05 4.70
N ASN A 124 -12.35 -2.53 4.52
CA ASN A 124 -13.10 -2.57 3.27
C ASN A 124 -13.57 -1.18 2.89
N VAL A 125 -13.42 -0.84 1.63
CA VAL A 125 -14.04 0.33 1.03
C VAL A 125 -15.07 -0.14 0.03
N SER A 126 -16.29 0.39 0.14
CA SER A 126 -17.35 0.13 -0.83
C SER A 126 -17.98 1.44 -1.31
N VAL A 127 -18.42 1.43 -2.55
CA VAL A 127 -19.15 2.54 -3.18
C VAL A 127 -20.40 1.96 -3.81
N ASN A 128 -21.57 2.50 -3.47
CA ASN A 128 -22.87 2.01 -3.93
C ASN A 128 -23.04 0.49 -3.69
N GLY A 129 -22.54 -0.02 -2.54
CA GLY A 129 -22.60 -1.42 -2.18
C GLY A 129 -21.65 -2.36 -2.93
N LYS A 130 -20.76 -1.81 -3.77
CA LYS A 130 -19.75 -2.56 -4.50
C LYS A 130 -18.40 -2.34 -3.84
N THR A 131 -17.69 -3.41 -3.51
CA THR A 131 -16.32 -3.35 -2.99
C THR A 131 -15.38 -2.72 -4.00
N THR A 132 -14.62 -1.74 -3.55
CA THR A 132 -13.63 -1.01 -4.37
C THR A 132 -12.22 -1.16 -3.83
N GLU A 133 -12.06 -1.56 -2.56
CA GLU A 133 -10.77 -1.85 -1.99
C GLU A 133 -10.91 -2.75 -0.75
N ASN A 134 -10.01 -3.70 -0.60
CA ASN A 134 -9.86 -4.54 0.57
C ASN A 134 -8.42 -4.54 1.05
N TYR A 135 -8.20 -4.36 2.36
CA TYR A 135 -6.89 -4.49 2.99
C TYR A 135 -6.80 -5.81 3.74
N ILE A 136 -5.80 -6.59 3.39
CA ILE A 136 -5.53 -7.91 3.97
C ILE A 136 -4.34 -7.77 4.92
N ASP A 137 -4.49 -8.29 6.13
CA ASP A 137 -3.41 -8.28 7.12
C ASP A 137 -2.35 -9.32 6.81
N THR A 138 -1.27 -8.88 6.21
CA THR A 138 -0.08 -9.70 5.92
C THR A 138 1.11 -9.33 6.80
N ARG A 139 0.88 -8.62 7.92
CA ARG A 139 1.93 -8.06 8.78
C ARG A 139 2.56 -9.03 9.77
N LYS A 140 2.27 -10.32 9.69
CA LYS A 140 2.79 -11.32 10.63
C LYS A 140 4.32 -11.32 10.74
N HIS A 141 5.01 -11.11 9.62
CA HIS A 141 6.47 -11.03 9.53
C HIS A 141 6.89 -9.82 8.69
N GLY A 142 6.67 -8.63 9.21
CA GLY A 142 6.91 -7.36 8.54
C GLY A 142 5.67 -6.46 8.65
N ASP A 143 5.82 -5.19 8.37
CA ASP A 143 4.75 -4.21 8.60
C ASP A 143 4.01 -3.80 7.31
N LEU A 144 4.03 -4.66 6.29
CA LEU A 144 3.38 -4.41 5.00
C LEU A 144 2.06 -5.18 4.88
N MET A 145 0.99 -4.47 4.58
CA MET A 145 -0.30 -5.06 4.18
C MET A 145 -0.42 -5.16 2.66
N ILE A 146 -1.25 -6.08 2.21
CA ILE A 146 -1.71 -6.15 0.82
C ILE A 146 -3.08 -5.48 0.72
N SER A 147 -3.21 -4.55 -0.21
CA SER A 147 -4.50 -3.99 -0.63
C SER A 147 -4.87 -4.56 -2.00
N LEU A 148 -6.14 -4.92 -2.18
CA LEU A 148 -6.69 -5.41 -3.42
C LEU A 148 -7.68 -4.38 -3.97
N ARG A 149 -7.57 -4.05 -5.26
CA ARG A 149 -8.45 -3.10 -5.96
C ARG A 149 -8.96 -3.72 -7.27
N PRO A 150 -10.20 -3.47 -7.67
CA PRO A 150 -10.64 -3.84 -9.00
C PRO A 150 -9.77 -3.21 -10.07
N SER A 151 -9.49 -3.94 -11.13
CA SER A 151 -8.77 -3.40 -12.28
C SER A 151 -9.50 -2.21 -12.89
N ALA A 152 -8.77 -1.14 -13.18
CA ALA A 152 -9.31 0.09 -13.75
C ALA A 152 -8.33 0.68 -14.78
N ASP A 153 -8.44 0.21 -16.02
CA ASP A 153 -7.52 0.57 -17.11
C ASP A 153 -7.44 2.08 -17.37
N ASP A 154 -8.57 2.77 -17.29
CA ASP A 154 -8.62 4.22 -17.51
C ASP A 154 -7.87 5.02 -16.46
N TRP A 155 -7.83 4.51 -15.23
CA TRP A 155 -7.13 5.15 -14.13
C TRP A 155 -5.61 5.11 -14.33
N GLU A 156 -5.06 3.96 -14.67
CA GLU A 156 -3.62 3.81 -14.92
C GLU A 156 -3.16 4.67 -16.10
N ASN A 157 -3.91 4.69 -17.17
CA ASN A 157 -3.62 5.53 -18.33
C ASN A 157 -3.71 7.03 -18.00
N SER A 158 -4.65 7.44 -17.15
CA SER A 158 -4.76 8.81 -16.69
C SER A 158 -3.56 9.24 -15.86
N TRP A 159 -3.08 8.38 -14.95
CA TRP A 159 -1.89 8.62 -14.17
C TRP A 159 -0.66 8.79 -15.05
N ARG A 160 -0.43 7.88 -15.97
CA ARG A 160 0.71 7.93 -16.89
C ARG A 160 0.73 9.23 -17.67
N ARG A 161 -0.40 9.65 -18.24
CA ARG A 161 -0.49 10.92 -18.99
C ARG A 161 -0.16 12.14 -18.14
N ASN A 162 -0.59 12.19 -16.91
CA ASN A 162 -0.40 13.35 -16.05
C ASN A 162 1.04 13.49 -15.54
N ASN A 163 1.80 12.41 -15.48
CA ASN A 163 3.17 12.41 -14.97
C ASN A 163 4.24 12.40 -16.06
N GLU A 164 3.86 12.28 -17.32
CA GLU A 164 4.80 12.28 -18.46
C GLU A 164 5.66 13.55 -18.56
N SER A 165 5.22 14.65 -17.96
CA SER A 165 5.93 15.92 -18.00
C SER A 165 6.97 16.12 -16.89
N HIS A 166 7.05 15.23 -15.88
CA HIS A 166 7.98 15.41 -14.78
C HIS A 166 9.36 14.79 -15.09
N PRO A 167 10.42 15.60 -15.29
CA PRO A 167 11.67 15.11 -15.87
C PRO A 167 12.44 14.11 -15.00
N LEU A 168 12.27 14.15 -13.68
CA LEU A 168 12.92 13.19 -12.79
C LEU A 168 12.15 11.86 -12.75
N VAL A 169 10.85 11.93 -12.63
CA VAL A 169 9.98 10.75 -12.47
C VAL A 169 9.93 9.89 -13.73
N ASN A 170 10.02 10.51 -14.91
CA ASN A 170 10.00 9.80 -16.20
C ASN A 170 11.19 8.87 -16.44
N ASN A 171 12.29 9.09 -15.72
CA ASN A 171 13.50 8.27 -15.84
C ASN A 171 13.67 7.28 -14.69
N TRP A 172 12.78 7.26 -13.74
CA TRP A 172 12.83 6.36 -12.60
C TRP A 172 11.92 5.15 -12.83
N ASN A 173 12.40 3.99 -12.40
CA ASN A 173 11.62 2.78 -12.38
C ASN A 173 11.50 2.29 -10.95
N PHE A 174 10.29 1.90 -10.58
CA PHE A 174 10.08 1.18 -9.34
C PHE A 174 10.67 -0.23 -9.48
N ILE A 175 11.60 -0.57 -8.62
CA ILE A 175 12.30 -1.88 -8.67
C ILE A 175 11.82 -2.87 -7.61
N GLY A 176 11.12 -2.39 -6.58
CA GLY A 176 10.60 -3.26 -5.53
C GLY A 176 10.57 -2.59 -4.16
N LEU A 177 10.18 -3.36 -3.16
CA LEU A 177 10.09 -2.97 -1.76
C LEU A 177 11.03 -3.79 -0.90
N GLY A 178 11.77 -3.13 0.00
CA GLY A 178 12.46 -3.78 1.11
C GLY A 178 11.51 -3.92 2.31
N ILE A 179 11.45 -5.11 2.88
CA ILE A 179 10.67 -5.42 4.08
C ILE A 179 11.64 -5.84 5.18
N CYS A 180 11.78 -5.02 6.22
CA CYS A 180 12.56 -5.39 7.39
C CYS A 180 11.81 -6.44 8.21
N VAL A 181 12.52 -7.52 8.55
CA VAL A 181 11.98 -8.65 9.30
C VAL A 181 12.91 -9.03 10.45
N ASN A 182 12.34 -9.59 11.52
CA ASN A 182 13.12 -10.04 12.67
C ASN A 182 13.71 -11.44 12.48
N ASP A 183 13.08 -12.28 11.66
CA ASP A 183 13.47 -13.65 11.36
C ASP A 183 13.24 -13.92 9.88
N LEU A 184 14.33 -13.95 9.11
CA LEU A 184 14.28 -14.11 7.66
C LEU A 184 13.71 -15.47 7.25
N SER A 185 14.07 -16.54 7.98
CA SER A 185 13.57 -17.88 7.68
C SER A 185 12.07 -17.98 7.88
N ALA A 186 11.57 -17.53 9.03
CA ALA A 186 10.13 -17.54 9.32
C ALA A 186 9.34 -16.64 8.37
N ALA A 187 9.89 -15.47 8.04
CA ALA A 187 9.29 -14.55 7.07
C ALA A 187 9.28 -15.15 5.66
N SER A 188 10.37 -15.80 5.25
CA SER A 188 10.48 -16.49 3.95
C SER A 188 9.40 -17.57 3.79
N ASP A 189 9.21 -18.40 4.81
CA ASP A 189 8.18 -19.44 4.79
C ASP A 189 6.76 -18.83 4.77
N TYR A 190 6.55 -17.79 5.55
CA TYR A 190 5.28 -17.09 5.60
C TYR A 190 4.89 -16.45 4.26
N TYR A 191 5.77 -15.63 3.67
CA TYR A 191 5.48 -15.00 2.39
C TYR A 191 5.32 -16.02 1.26
N SER A 192 6.12 -17.11 1.27
CA SER A 192 5.92 -18.23 0.33
C SER A 192 4.53 -18.85 0.48
N SER A 193 4.04 -19.02 1.71
CA SER A 193 2.70 -19.56 1.95
C SER A 193 1.57 -18.64 1.45
N LEU A 194 1.83 -17.34 1.33
CA LEU A 194 0.91 -16.36 0.75
C LEU A 194 0.97 -16.31 -0.80
N GLY A 195 1.81 -17.11 -1.42
CA GLY A 195 1.95 -17.15 -2.88
C GLY A 195 3.06 -16.25 -3.44
N PHE A 196 3.91 -15.67 -2.58
CA PHE A 196 5.10 -14.99 -3.07
C PHE A 196 6.11 -16.02 -3.60
N GLU A 197 6.62 -15.79 -4.78
CA GLU A 197 7.61 -16.64 -5.42
C GLU A 197 9.02 -16.24 -4.95
N LYS A 198 9.76 -17.21 -4.42
CA LYS A 198 11.17 -17.03 -4.05
C LYS A 198 12.03 -16.98 -5.32
N ILE A 199 12.67 -15.84 -5.57
CA ILE A 199 13.48 -15.60 -6.77
C ILE A 199 14.99 -15.55 -6.52
N SER A 200 15.43 -15.66 -5.25
CA SER A 200 16.84 -15.82 -4.90
C SER A 200 17.02 -16.72 -3.69
N ASP A 201 18.20 -17.29 -3.54
CA ASP A 201 18.65 -17.86 -2.27
C ASP A 201 18.88 -16.74 -1.23
N GLU A 202 18.96 -17.14 0.05
CA GLU A 202 19.40 -16.27 1.12
C GLU A 202 20.84 -15.81 0.86
N LYS A 203 21.09 -14.52 1.06
CA LYS A 203 22.40 -13.90 0.91
C LYS A 203 22.80 -13.22 2.21
N ASP A 204 23.98 -13.57 2.72
CA ASP A 204 24.67 -12.83 3.77
C ASP A 204 25.42 -11.66 3.14
N ASP A 205 24.90 -10.46 3.30
CA ASP A 205 25.50 -9.23 2.78
C ASP A 205 26.37 -8.58 3.83
N LYS A 206 27.67 -8.86 3.76
CA LYS A 206 28.67 -8.37 4.72
C LYS A 206 28.86 -6.86 4.70
N GLU A 207 28.64 -6.23 3.55
CA GLU A 207 28.79 -4.78 3.41
C GLU A 207 27.74 -4.03 4.23
N TRP A 208 26.52 -4.56 4.23
CA TRP A 208 25.37 -3.95 4.94
C TRP A 208 25.05 -4.61 6.28
N SER A 209 25.80 -5.67 6.63
CA SER A 209 25.54 -6.46 7.85
C SER A 209 24.10 -6.97 7.94
N VAL A 210 23.58 -7.51 6.83
CA VAL A 210 22.21 -8.03 6.74
C VAL A 210 22.14 -9.39 6.06
N LEU A 211 21.16 -10.19 6.44
CA LEU A 211 20.66 -11.31 5.67
C LEU A 211 19.52 -10.84 4.79
N ARG A 212 19.50 -11.26 3.54
CA ARG A 212 18.44 -10.85 2.60
C ARG A 212 18.04 -11.94 1.64
N GLN A 213 16.79 -11.91 1.19
CA GLN A 213 16.24 -12.83 0.21
C GLN A 213 15.17 -12.13 -0.62
N LYS A 214 15.19 -12.39 -1.94
CA LYS A 214 14.27 -11.77 -2.89
C LYS A 214 13.09 -12.67 -3.23
N PHE A 215 11.94 -12.02 -3.36
CA PHE A 215 10.67 -12.60 -3.74
C PHE A 215 10.02 -11.76 -4.83
N SER A 216 9.02 -12.34 -5.49
CA SER A 216 8.10 -11.62 -6.37
C SER A 216 6.65 -11.96 -6.03
N LEU A 217 5.76 -11.01 -6.28
CA LEU A 217 4.32 -11.23 -6.34
C LEU A 217 3.81 -10.46 -7.56
N GLY A 218 3.34 -11.18 -8.58
CA GLY A 218 3.09 -10.59 -9.89
C GLY A 218 4.36 -9.93 -10.45
N GLU A 219 4.26 -8.69 -10.88
CA GLU A 219 5.38 -7.92 -11.44
C GLU A 219 6.22 -7.19 -10.38
N VAL A 220 5.87 -7.30 -9.10
CA VAL A 220 6.54 -6.57 -8.03
C VAL A 220 7.59 -7.44 -7.36
N SER A 221 8.81 -6.89 -7.22
CA SER A 221 9.88 -7.52 -6.43
C SER A 221 9.83 -7.07 -4.98
N PHE A 222 10.10 -8.01 -4.08
CA PHE A 222 10.25 -7.78 -2.65
C PHE A 222 11.59 -8.30 -2.18
N GLU A 223 12.21 -7.61 -1.25
CA GLU A 223 13.41 -8.08 -0.59
C GLU A 223 13.18 -8.12 0.91
N LEU A 224 13.17 -9.32 1.51
CA LEU A 224 13.16 -9.49 2.95
C LEU A 224 14.56 -9.21 3.48
N ILE A 225 14.66 -8.40 4.52
CA ILE A 225 15.94 -7.92 5.06
C ILE A 225 15.92 -8.10 6.57
N GLN A 226 16.88 -8.85 7.08
CA GLN A 226 17.11 -9.05 8.52
C GLN A 226 18.47 -8.51 8.90
N GLU A 227 18.57 -7.77 10.00
CA GLU A 227 19.84 -7.40 10.59
C GLU A 227 20.66 -8.64 10.96
N ASN A 228 21.94 -8.66 10.58
CA ASN A 228 22.85 -9.75 10.91
C ASN A 228 23.70 -9.37 12.11
N GLU A 229 23.27 -9.73 13.32
CA GLU A 229 23.96 -9.45 14.57
C GLU A 229 25.37 -10.08 14.69
N LYS A 230 25.74 -10.94 13.73
CA LYS A 230 27.04 -11.69 13.78
C LYS A 230 28.11 -11.06 12.90
N SER A 231 27.84 -9.94 12.27
CA SER A 231 28.80 -9.29 11.36
C SER A 231 29.55 -8.13 12.01
#